data_b6e379b8132abd497ad5190f11cc96c5
#
_entry.id   b6e379b8132abd497ad5190f11cc96c5
#
_cell.length_a   1.000
_cell.length_b   1.000
_cell.length_c   1.000
_cell.angle_alpha   90.00
_cell.angle_beta   90.00
_cell.angle_gamma   90.00
#
_symmetry.space_group_name_H-M   'P 1'
#
loop_
_entity.id
_entity.type
_entity.pdbx_description
1 polymer ?
#
loop_
_entity_poly.entity_id
_entity_poly.type
_entity_poly.pdbx_seq_one_letter_code
_entity_poly.pdbx_strand_id
1 'polypeptide(L)'
;MTDKPACQPPFLRGRSAFALRATDERGFALLIVLWALAGLSLLTAMVSASAGSALRETRLLRQAAQMRALAEGGLQSAIFHAKGSPNTRWVANGSAHVMMFDGYRLTIRMQSEAATINPNTAPLPLVVALLEECGASHEQADTIGREIISWRRQAQDGDRDERQRYLSQGLHYLPPHAPFQTLGELSLVPGMNATLLARLTPHLSIAQPEELHTPVSDPVMRRALSRSGLPALPALHSPRSESMTIDVSVTDRQGGAFRRSATILMIPGAATADDVANVIELHDGV
;
A
#
# COMPACT_ATOMS: atom_id res chain seq x y z
N MET A 1 -83.44 -51.47 -82.10
CA MET A 1 -84.38 -51.44 -81.02
C MET A 1 -83.79 -50.64 -79.86
N THR A 2 -84.29 -49.48 -79.76
CA THR A 2 -84.66 -48.73 -78.61
C THR A 2 -83.60 -48.54 -77.55
N ASP A 3 -83.30 -47.51 -76.98
CA ASP A 3 -83.88 -46.18 -76.99
C ASP A 3 -82.98 -45.33 -76.07
N LYS A 4 -82.85 -44.17 -76.38
CA LYS A 4 -82.58 -42.94 -75.65
C LYS A 4 -82.79 -42.93 -74.12
N PRO A 5 -82.54 -41.89 -73.37
CA PRO A 5 -81.83 -40.60 -73.67
C PRO A 5 -80.94 -40.04 -72.52
N ALA A 6 -80.25 -39.02 -72.83
CA ALA A 6 -80.06 -37.71 -72.24
C ALA A 6 -80.07 -37.53 -70.72
N CYS A 7 -79.15 -36.87 -70.21
CA CYS A 7 -79.37 -35.58 -69.55
C CYS A 7 -78.06 -34.94 -69.10
N GLN A 8 -77.83 -33.75 -69.60
CA GLN A 8 -76.91 -32.80 -68.97
C GLN A 8 -77.57 -32.13 -67.76
N PRO A 9 -76.83 -31.65 -66.81
CA PRO A 9 -76.88 -30.22 -66.53
C PRO A 9 -75.53 -29.57 -66.23
N PRO A 10 -75.52 -28.27 -66.33
CA PRO A 10 -74.37 -27.46 -66.20
C PRO A 10 -74.14 -27.04 -64.76
N PHE A 11 -72.90 -27.15 -64.29
CA PHE A 11 -72.53 -26.47 -63.06
C PHE A 11 -71.46 -25.42 -63.35
N LEU A 12 -71.92 -24.23 -63.40
CA LEU A 12 -71.13 -23.04 -63.23
C LEU A 12 -70.40 -23.09 -61.90
N ARG A 13 -69.12 -23.24 -61.96
CA ARG A 13 -68.26 -23.04 -60.82
C ARG A 13 -67.66 -21.63 -60.87
N GLY A 14 -68.32 -20.77 -60.13
CA GLY A 14 -67.82 -19.47 -59.82
C GLY A 14 -66.42 -19.57 -59.21
N ARG A 15 -65.38 -19.13 -59.90
CA ARG A 15 -64.07 -18.88 -59.35
C ARG A 15 -64.17 -17.57 -58.60
N SER A 16 -64.42 -17.70 -57.29
CA SER A 16 -64.19 -16.58 -56.39
C SER A 16 -62.72 -16.25 -56.47
N ALA A 17 -62.39 -15.24 -57.22
CA ALA A 17 -61.06 -14.60 -57.12
C ALA A 17 -60.99 -13.97 -55.74
N PHE A 18 -60.29 -14.66 -54.86
CA PHE A 18 -59.86 -14.04 -53.62
C PHE A 18 -58.77 -13.00 -54.03
N ALA A 19 -59.23 -11.80 -54.31
CA ALA A 19 -58.39 -10.65 -54.41
C ALA A 19 -57.77 -10.44 -53.07
N LEU A 20 -56.59 -11.01 -52.84
CA LEU A 20 -55.70 -10.58 -51.75
C LEU A 20 -55.44 -9.10 -51.95
N ARG A 21 -56.13 -8.33 -51.15
CA ARG A 21 -55.83 -6.93 -50.98
C ARG A 21 -54.38 -6.81 -50.54
N ALA A 22 -53.50 -6.52 -51.47
CA ALA A 22 -52.15 -6.05 -51.22
C ALA A 22 -52.25 -4.58 -50.72
N THR A 23 -52.81 -4.46 -49.49
CA THR A 23 -52.90 -3.18 -48.81
C THR A 23 -51.82 -3.14 -47.71
N ASP A 24 -50.90 -2.22 -47.83
CA ASP A 24 -49.96 -1.71 -46.80
C ASP A 24 -48.79 -2.57 -46.36
N GLU A 25 -48.30 -3.54 -47.09
CA GLU A 25 -47.03 -4.21 -46.74
C GLU A 25 -45.81 -3.29 -46.90
N ARG A 26 -45.91 -2.21 -47.69
CA ARG A 26 -44.81 -1.25 -47.88
C ARG A 26 -44.50 -0.46 -46.62
N GLY A 27 -45.49 -0.11 -45.80
CA GLY A 27 -45.28 0.57 -44.55
C GLY A 27 -44.65 -0.34 -43.47
N PHE A 28 -45.08 -1.61 -43.43
CA PHE A 28 -44.58 -2.60 -42.47
C PHE A 28 -43.11 -3.00 -42.75
N ALA A 29 -42.78 -3.17 -44.04
CA ALA A 29 -41.40 -3.45 -44.44
C ALA A 29 -40.44 -2.31 -44.04
N LEU A 30 -40.88 -1.04 -44.21
CA LEU A 30 -40.08 0.12 -43.82
C LEU A 30 -39.90 0.21 -42.32
N LEU A 31 -40.89 -0.17 -41.52
CA LEU A 31 -40.84 -0.23 -40.06
C LEU A 31 -39.86 -1.28 -39.57
N ILE A 32 -39.84 -2.49 -40.20
CA ILE A 32 -38.86 -3.55 -39.89
C ILE A 32 -37.46 -3.08 -40.19
N VAL A 33 -37.23 -2.44 -41.34
CA VAL A 33 -35.90 -1.91 -41.70
C VAL A 33 -35.47 -0.84 -40.72
N LEU A 34 -36.39 0.06 -40.29
CA LEU A 34 -36.06 1.08 -39.28
C LEU A 34 -35.65 0.46 -37.95
N TRP A 35 -36.43 -0.55 -37.50
CA TRP A 35 -36.11 -1.28 -36.26
C TRP A 35 -34.80 -2.06 -36.38
N ALA A 36 -34.51 -2.68 -37.53
CA ALA A 36 -33.24 -3.36 -37.76
C ALA A 36 -32.05 -2.39 -37.74
N LEU A 37 -32.18 -1.22 -38.37
CA LEU A 37 -31.18 -0.18 -38.35
C LEU A 37 -30.96 0.40 -36.94
N ALA A 38 -32.07 0.66 -36.21
CA ALA A 38 -32.00 1.11 -34.84
C ALA A 38 -31.31 0.07 -33.93
N GLY A 39 -31.63 -1.21 -34.08
CA GLY A 39 -31.01 -2.32 -33.36
C GLY A 39 -29.53 -2.45 -33.68
N LEU A 40 -29.14 -2.35 -34.94
CA LEU A 40 -27.76 -2.39 -35.39
C LEU A 40 -26.95 -1.18 -34.87
N SER A 41 -27.57 0.01 -34.88
CA SER A 41 -26.96 1.21 -34.32
C SER A 41 -26.74 1.10 -32.81
N LEU A 42 -27.70 0.51 -32.08
CA LEU A 42 -27.57 0.27 -30.64
C LEU A 42 -26.45 -0.74 -30.34
N LEU A 43 -26.35 -1.83 -31.11
CA LEU A 43 -25.28 -2.82 -30.98
C LEU A 43 -23.89 -2.20 -31.24
N THR A 44 -23.75 -1.41 -32.29
CA THR A 44 -22.50 -0.72 -32.58
C THR A 44 -22.13 0.29 -31.51
N ALA A 45 -23.11 1.00 -30.94
CA ALA A 45 -22.88 1.90 -29.81
C ALA A 45 -22.42 1.16 -28.55
N MET A 46 -23.04 0.01 -28.21
CA MET A 46 -22.62 -0.82 -27.08
C MET A 46 -21.20 -1.37 -27.24
N VAL A 47 -20.84 -1.89 -28.42
CA VAL A 47 -19.50 -2.40 -28.70
C VAL A 47 -18.47 -1.26 -28.62
N SER A 48 -18.80 -0.09 -29.17
CA SER A 48 -17.90 1.08 -29.13
C SER A 48 -17.69 1.59 -27.69
N ALA A 49 -18.75 1.60 -26.87
CA ALA A 49 -18.66 1.99 -25.47
C ALA A 49 -17.79 1.01 -24.67
N SER A 50 -17.97 -0.30 -24.85
CA SER A 50 -17.16 -1.32 -24.18
C SER A 50 -15.69 -1.29 -24.58
N ALA A 51 -15.39 -1.09 -25.87
CA ALA A 51 -14.04 -0.93 -26.36
C ALA A 51 -13.35 0.31 -25.79
N GLY A 52 -14.08 1.41 -25.65
CA GLY A 52 -13.58 2.65 -25.06
C GLY A 52 -13.23 2.51 -23.57
N SER A 53 -14.00 1.76 -22.80
CA SER A 53 -13.70 1.49 -21.40
C SER A 53 -12.47 0.59 -21.22
N ALA A 54 -12.36 -0.48 -22.01
CA ALA A 54 -11.22 -1.38 -21.99
C ALA A 54 -9.90 -0.68 -22.34
N LEU A 55 -9.92 0.24 -23.30
CA LEU A 55 -8.75 1.04 -23.65
C LEU A 55 -8.32 1.99 -22.54
N ARG A 56 -9.27 2.60 -21.81
CA ARG A 56 -8.96 3.47 -20.67
C ARG A 56 -8.35 2.66 -19.53
N GLU A 57 -8.93 1.53 -19.19
CA GLU A 57 -8.41 0.62 -18.17
C GLU A 57 -6.98 0.16 -18.50
N THR A 58 -6.75 -0.28 -19.73
CA THR A 58 -5.42 -0.70 -20.18
C THR A 58 -4.38 0.43 -20.08
N ARG A 59 -4.77 1.66 -20.38
CA ARG A 59 -3.89 2.83 -20.22
C ARG A 59 -3.54 3.09 -18.77
N LEU A 60 -4.52 3.04 -17.86
CA LEU A 60 -4.31 3.23 -16.42
C LEU A 60 -3.42 2.14 -15.84
N LEU A 61 -3.65 0.87 -16.20
CA LEU A 61 -2.82 -0.25 -15.77
C LEU A 61 -1.38 -0.11 -16.25
N ARG A 62 -1.20 0.28 -17.52
CA ARG A 62 0.13 0.53 -18.08
C ARG A 62 0.85 1.68 -17.37
N GLN A 63 0.15 2.78 -17.11
CA GLN A 63 0.71 3.93 -16.39
C GLN A 63 1.10 3.54 -14.95
N ALA A 64 0.25 2.81 -14.24
CA ALA A 64 0.55 2.31 -12.91
C ALA A 64 1.77 1.38 -12.91
N ALA A 65 1.86 0.46 -13.88
CA ALA A 65 3.02 -0.42 -14.04
C ALA A 65 4.31 0.35 -14.34
N GLN A 66 4.25 1.40 -15.17
CA GLN A 66 5.40 2.26 -15.44
C GLN A 66 5.86 3.02 -14.20
N MET A 67 4.94 3.62 -13.45
CA MET A 67 5.29 4.32 -12.20
C MET A 67 5.89 3.38 -11.15
N ARG A 68 5.35 2.16 -11.04
CA ARG A 68 5.91 1.12 -10.17
C ARG A 68 7.33 0.72 -10.58
N ALA A 69 7.58 0.51 -11.86
CA ALA A 69 8.91 0.19 -12.38
C ALA A 69 9.91 1.33 -12.16
N LEU A 70 9.46 2.58 -12.33
CA LEU A 70 10.29 3.76 -12.06
C LEU A 70 10.61 3.91 -10.57
N ALA A 71 9.64 3.64 -9.69
CA ALA A 71 9.86 3.65 -8.25
C ALA A 71 10.88 2.59 -7.82
N GLU A 72 10.80 1.39 -8.39
CA GLU A 72 11.80 0.33 -8.19
C GLU A 72 13.19 0.77 -8.67
N GLY A 73 13.29 1.32 -9.88
CA GLY A 73 14.55 1.88 -10.40
C GLY A 73 15.12 2.99 -9.51
N GLY A 74 14.24 3.84 -8.95
CA GLY A 74 14.61 4.86 -7.97
C GLY A 74 15.17 4.27 -6.68
N LEU A 75 14.56 3.21 -6.16
CA LEU A 75 15.02 2.47 -4.98
C LEU A 75 16.43 1.87 -5.22
N GLN A 76 16.62 1.18 -6.34
CA GLN A 76 17.91 0.60 -6.71
C GLN A 76 18.99 1.67 -6.91
N SER A 77 18.63 2.82 -7.49
CA SER A 77 19.52 3.96 -7.62
C SER A 77 19.96 4.51 -6.25
N ALA A 78 19.03 4.61 -5.29
CA ALA A 78 19.34 5.04 -3.94
C ALA A 78 20.30 4.08 -3.24
N ILE A 79 20.07 2.77 -3.34
CA ILE A 79 20.93 1.72 -2.79
C ILE A 79 22.34 1.83 -3.39
N PHE A 80 22.42 2.01 -4.70
CA PHE A 80 23.71 2.19 -5.40
C PHE A 80 24.46 3.41 -4.88
N HIS A 81 23.81 4.55 -4.73
CA HIS A 81 24.44 5.77 -4.23
C HIS A 81 24.74 5.72 -2.72
N ALA A 82 23.97 4.96 -1.94
CA ALA A 82 24.29 4.73 -0.52
C ALA A 82 25.64 4.03 -0.35
N LYS A 83 26.02 3.14 -1.28
CA LYS A 83 27.30 2.40 -1.33
C LYS A 83 28.42 3.16 -2.02
N GLY A 84 28.11 4.27 -2.67
CA GLY A 84 29.06 5.04 -3.48
C GLY A 84 30.30 5.48 -2.72
N SER A 85 31.34 5.88 -3.47
CA SER A 85 32.52 6.52 -2.89
C SER A 85 32.13 7.82 -2.18
N PRO A 86 32.96 8.36 -1.27
CA PRO A 86 32.65 9.58 -0.51
C PRO A 86 32.15 10.77 -1.36
N ASN A 87 32.60 10.86 -2.62
CA ASN A 87 32.23 11.94 -3.53
C ASN A 87 30.91 11.69 -4.28
N THR A 88 30.41 10.46 -4.34
CA THR A 88 29.19 10.06 -5.05
C THR A 88 28.09 9.55 -4.14
N ARG A 89 28.41 9.36 -2.85
CA ARG A 89 27.49 8.86 -1.84
C ARG A 89 26.40 9.88 -1.54
N TRP A 90 25.16 9.42 -1.54
CA TRP A 90 24.06 10.18 -0.98
C TRP A 90 24.02 10.01 0.55
N VAL A 91 23.81 11.13 1.22
CA VAL A 91 23.71 11.13 2.68
C VAL A 91 22.26 10.84 3.07
N ALA A 92 22.07 9.89 3.98
CA ALA A 92 20.74 9.51 4.49
C ALA A 92 20.23 10.50 5.55
N ASN A 93 20.04 11.77 5.17
CA ASN A 93 19.63 12.89 6.03
C ASN A 93 18.22 13.42 5.68
N GLY A 94 17.45 12.71 4.86
CA GLY A 94 16.12 13.11 4.40
C GLY A 94 16.11 14.12 3.24
N SER A 95 17.28 14.54 2.74
CA SER A 95 17.35 15.44 1.58
C SER A 95 16.76 14.78 0.33
N ALA A 96 16.08 15.59 -0.50
CA ALA A 96 15.43 15.10 -1.71
C ALA A 96 16.41 15.10 -2.89
N HIS A 97 16.58 13.94 -3.52
CA HIS A 97 17.24 13.79 -4.81
C HIS A 97 16.18 13.68 -5.90
N VAL A 98 16.16 14.64 -6.83
CA VAL A 98 15.14 14.70 -7.90
C VAL A 98 15.76 14.27 -9.22
N MET A 99 15.11 13.32 -9.87
CA MET A 99 15.47 12.81 -11.19
C MET A 99 14.28 12.95 -12.13
N MET A 100 14.54 13.25 -13.40
CA MET A 100 13.51 13.29 -14.45
C MET A 100 13.77 12.16 -15.44
N PHE A 101 12.75 11.37 -15.70
CA PHE A 101 12.82 10.27 -16.65
C PHE A 101 11.52 10.16 -17.45
N ASP A 102 11.60 10.27 -18.75
CA ASP A 102 10.47 10.13 -19.72
C ASP A 102 9.19 10.90 -19.29
N GLY A 103 9.38 12.13 -18.76
CA GLY A 103 8.29 12.98 -18.34
C GLY A 103 7.74 12.70 -16.93
N TYR A 104 8.29 11.72 -16.24
CA TYR A 104 8.04 11.46 -14.83
C TYR A 104 9.07 12.17 -13.96
N ARG A 105 8.61 12.67 -12.82
CA ARG A 105 9.49 13.20 -11.77
C ARG A 105 9.62 12.18 -10.66
N LEU A 106 10.84 11.74 -10.41
CA LEU A 106 11.19 10.86 -9.29
C LEU A 106 11.79 11.73 -8.19
N THR A 107 11.25 11.65 -7.00
CA THR A 107 11.82 12.28 -5.79
C THR A 107 12.22 11.18 -4.83
N ILE A 108 13.50 11.07 -4.55
CA ILE A 108 14.09 10.02 -3.71
C ILE A 108 14.59 10.70 -2.43
N ARG A 109 14.20 10.16 -1.27
CA ARG A 109 14.68 10.59 0.05
C ARG A 109 15.24 9.38 0.77
N MET A 110 16.36 9.58 1.45
CA MET A 110 17.00 8.57 2.25
C MET A 110 17.13 9.08 3.68
N GLN A 111 16.65 8.31 4.63
CA GLN A 111 16.70 8.62 6.06
C GLN A 111 17.42 7.51 6.80
N SER A 112 18.46 7.84 7.56
CA SER A 112 19.11 6.88 8.45
C SER A 112 18.22 6.59 9.66
N GLU A 113 18.06 5.31 9.98
CA GLU A 113 17.35 4.83 11.16
C GLU A 113 18.26 4.77 12.41
N ALA A 114 19.52 5.17 12.28
CA ALA A 114 20.51 5.10 13.36
C ALA A 114 20.15 5.91 14.62
N ALA A 115 19.18 6.81 14.51
CA ALA A 115 18.66 7.60 15.63
C ALA A 115 17.36 7.05 16.23
N THR A 116 16.83 5.94 15.71
CA THR A 116 15.59 5.30 16.20
C THR A 116 15.91 4.16 17.16
N ILE A 117 14.93 3.77 17.96
CA ILE A 117 15.03 2.56 18.80
C ILE A 117 14.03 1.50 18.33
N ASN A 118 14.42 0.25 18.50
CA ASN A 118 13.52 -0.86 18.23
C ASN A 118 12.64 -1.12 19.47
N PRO A 119 11.31 -0.98 19.38
CA PRO A 119 10.41 -1.24 20.50
C PRO A 119 10.45 -2.70 20.97
N ASN A 120 10.99 -3.62 20.14
CA ASN A 120 11.12 -5.03 20.48
C ASN A 120 12.34 -5.31 21.40
N THR A 121 13.35 -4.46 21.38
CA THR A 121 14.61 -4.70 22.13
C THR A 121 14.89 -3.60 23.15
N ALA A 122 14.36 -2.40 22.97
CA ALA A 122 14.63 -1.25 23.83
C ALA A 122 14.37 -1.54 25.32
N PRO A 123 15.27 -1.17 26.24
CA PRO A 123 15.07 -1.34 27.67
C PRO A 123 13.98 -0.39 28.20
N LEU A 124 13.24 -0.85 29.22
CA LEU A 124 12.14 -0.09 29.81
C LEU A 124 12.49 1.37 30.16
N PRO A 125 13.62 1.67 30.83
CA PRO A 125 13.98 3.06 31.16
C PRO A 125 14.07 3.97 29.94
N LEU A 126 14.57 3.46 28.80
CA LEU A 126 14.66 4.23 27.56
C LEU A 126 13.30 4.45 26.92
N VAL A 127 12.44 3.43 26.91
CA VAL A 127 11.05 3.55 26.43
C VAL A 127 10.28 4.59 27.24
N VAL A 128 10.36 4.55 28.56
CA VAL A 128 9.73 5.53 29.45
C VAL A 128 10.25 6.93 29.19
N ALA A 129 11.56 7.13 29.15
CA ALA A 129 12.17 8.43 28.89
C ALA A 129 11.78 9.00 27.50
N LEU A 130 11.67 8.14 26.49
CA LEU A 130 11.24 8.57 25.16
C LEU A 130 9.74 8.96 25.16
N LEU A 131 8.87 8.21 25.84
CA LEU A 131 7.46 8.54 26.00
C LEU A 131 7.28 9.92 26.68
N GLU A 132 8.08 10.21 27.72
CA GLU A 132 8.09 11.52 28.40
C GLU A 132 8.51 12.65 27.45
N GLU A 133 9.59 12.46 26.67
CA GLU A 133 10.03 13.44 25.66
C GLU A 133 8.98 13.66 24.56
N CYS A 134 8.16 12.64 24.26
CA CYS A 134 7.02 12.76 23.35
C CYS A 134 5.77 13.39 23.99
N GLY A 135 5.82 13.73 25.30
CA GLY A 135 4.79 14.50 26.00
C GLY A 135 3.84 13.68 26.87
N ALA A 136 4.17 12.44 27.20
CA ALA A 136 3.46 11.69 28.24
C ALA A 136 3.88 12.18 29.63
N SER A 137 2.96 12.15 30.61
CA SER A 137 3.34 12.30 32.01
C SER A 137 4.19 11.11 32.48
N HIS A 138 4.96 11.28 33.53
CA HIS A 138 5.79 10.20 34.06
C HIS A 138 4.98 8.92 34.37
N GLU A 139 3.85 9.06 35.06
CA GLU A 139 2.97 7.94 35.38
C GLU A 139 2.40 7.25 34.13
N GLN A 140 1.99 8.05 33.13
CA GLN A 140 1.51 7.52 31.86
C GLN A 140 2.63 6.81 31.08
N ALA A 141 3.82 7.40 31.02
CA ALA A 141 4.97 6.84 30.34
C ALA A 141 5.42 5.51 30.97
N ASP A 142 5.45 5.44 32.29
CA ASP A 142 5.79 4.22 33.03
C ASP A 142 4.74 3.10 32.79
N THR A 143 3.45 3.44 32.82
CA THR A 143 2.37 2.49 32.53
C THR A 143 2.46 1.96 31.11
N ILE A 144 2.52 2.84 30.10
CA ILE A 144 2.62 2.45 28.69
C ILE A 144 3.91 1.66 28.43
N GLY A 145 5.02 2.10 29.02
CA GLY A 145 6.31 1.43 28.88
C GLY A 145 6.26 -0.01 29.37
N ARG A 146 5.65 -0.27 30.52
CA ARG A 146 5.46 -1.64 31.04
C ARG A 146 4.56 -2.47 30.13
N GLU A 147 3.48 -1.88 29.59
CA GLU A 147 2.59 -2.59 28.68
C GLU A 147 3.30 -2.92 27.36
N ILE A 148 4.17 -2.05 26.82
CA ILE A 148 5.02 -2.34 25.66
C ILE A 148 5.95 -3.54 25.95
N ILE A 149 6.58 -3.58 27.13
CA ILE A 149 7.43 -4.69 27.51
C ILE A 149 6.62 -5.98 27.70
N SER A 150 5.42 -5.90 28.32
CA SER A 150 4.52 -7.04 28.49
C SER A 150 4.06 -7.60 27.14
N TRP A 151 3.71 -6.73 26.18
CA TRP A 151 3.27 -7.09 24.83
C TRP A 151 4.25 -8.02 24.12
N ARG A 152 5.54 -7.72 24.17
CA ARG A 152 6.60 -8.46 23.47
C ARG A 152 7.19 -9.64 24.23
N ARG A 153 6.95 -9.71 25.55
CA ARG A 153 7.50 -10.77 26.40
C ARG A 153 6.66 -12.02 26.28
N GLN A 154 7.32 -13.18 26.19
CA GLN A 154 6.64 -14.47 26.19
C GLN A 154 5.73 -14.60 27.43
N ALA A 155 4.53 -15.17 27.23
CA ALA A 155 3.58 -15.42 28.30
C ALA A 155 4.21 -16.21 29.45
N GLN A 156 4.01 -15.76 30.67
CA GLN A 156 4.41 -16.50 31.87
C GLN A 156 3.15 -16.92 32.64
N ASP A 157 3.23 -18.01 33.38
CA ASP A 157 2.15 -18.47 34.26
C ASP A 157 1.81 -17.38 35.29
N GLY A 158 0.73 -16.63 35.09
CA GLY A 158 0.33 -15.51 35.94
C GLY A 158 -0.65 -14.53 35.27
N ASP A 159 -0.97 -14.70 33.99
CA ASP A 159 -1.73 -13.75 33.15
C ASP A 159 -3.23 -13.57 33.48
N ARG A 160 -3.73 -14.11 34.61
CA ARG A 160 -5.13 -13.89 35.01
C ARG A 160 -5.42 -12.43 35.31
N ASP A 161 -4.46 -11.72 35.90
CA ASP A 161 -4.57 -10.29 36.24
C ASP A 161 -4.47 -9.40 35.00
N GLU A 162 -3.78 -9.86 33.98
CA GLU A 162 -3.64 -9.13 32.67
C GLU A 162 -4.99 -9.05 31.96
N ARG A 163 -5.70 -10.16 31.83
CA ARG A 163 -7.05 -10.16 31.26
C ARG A 163 -7.98 -9.20 31.99
N GLN A 164 -7.92 -9.18 33.32
CA GLN A 164 -8.74 -8.30 34.15
C GLN A 164 -8.38 -6.82 33.90
N ARG A 165 -7.09 -6.50 33.77
CA ARG A 165 -6.60 -5.14 33.43
C ARG A 165 -7.11 -4.66 32.10
N TYR A 166 -7.00 -5.49 31.03
CA TYR A 166 -7.49 -5.16 29.71
C TYR A 166 -9.00 -4.95 29.69
N LEU A 167 -9.75 -5.85 30.28
CA LEU A 167 -11.21 -5.73 30.40
C LEU A 167 -11.64 -4.49 31.18
N SER A 168 -10.94 -4.12 32.27
CA SER A 168 -11.24 -2.92 33.06
C SER A 168 -11.04 -1.61 32.26
N GLN A 169 -10.22 -1.64 31.20
CA GLN A 169 -10.01 -0.54 30.26
C GLN A 169 -10.92 -0.61 29.04
N GLY A 170 -11.89 -1.55 29.01
CA GLY A 170 -12.79 -1.75 27.89
C GLY A 170 -12.16 -2.43 26.68
N LEU A 171 -10.98 -3.04 26.83
CA LEU A 171 -10.28 -3.73 25.77
C LEU A 171 -10.68 -5.22 25.76
N HIS A 172 -11.18 -5.70 24.62
CA HIS A 172 -11.65 -7.07 24.46
C HIS A 172 -10.62 -7.99 23.78
N TYR A 173 -9.36 -7.63 23.83
CA TYR A 173 -8.22 -8.40 23.31
C TYR A 173 -7.15 -8.52 24.41
N LEU A 174 -6.18 -9.37 24.17
CA LEU A 174 -5.00 -9.56 25.03
C LEU A 174 -3.74 -9.32 24.20
N PRO A 175 -2.61 -8.98 24.83
CA PRO A 175 -1.34 -8.89 24.11
C PRO A 175 -0.98 -10.24 23.50
N PRO A 176 -0.39 -10.26 22.31
CA PRO A 176 -0.01 -11.50 21.63
C PRO A 176 1.21 -12.17 22.26
N HIS A 177 1.90 -11.53 23.20
CA HIS A 177 3.16 -11.97 23.79
C HIS A 177 4.21 -12.32 22.75
N ALA A 178 4.28 -11.50 21.70
CA ALA A 178 5.17 -11.64 20.56
C ALA A 178 5.76 -10.29 20.17
N PRO A 179 6.92 -10.25 19.49
CA PRO A 179 7.49 -9.02 18.97
C PRO A 179 6.51 -8.28 18.06
N PHE A 180 6.49 -6.95 18.17
CA PHE A 180 5.75 -6.08 17.24
C PHE A 180 6.21 -6.34 15.80
N GLN A 181 5.25 -6.58 14.92
CA GLN A 181 5.49 -6.77 13.48
C GLN A 181 5.41 -5.44 12.73
N THR A 182 4.61 -4.51 13.26
CA THR A 182 4.46 -3.16 12.72
C THR A 182 4.43 -2.12 13.84
N LEU A 183 4.84 -0.89 13.56
CA LEU A 183 4.70 0.22 14.52
C LEU A 183 3.25 0.58 14.79
N GLY A 184 2.33 0.24 13.86
CA GLY A 184 0.90 0.43 14.04
C GLY A 184 0.30 -0.35 15.21
N GLU A 185 0.88 -1.51 15.56
CA GLU A 185 0.44 -2.33 16.69
C GLU A 185 0.60 -1.61 18.04
N LEU A 186 1.48 -0.63 18.14
CA LEU A 186 1.61 0.21 19.35
C LEU A 186 0.32 0.97 19.67
N SER A 187 -0.56 1.18 18.69
CA SER A 187 -1.89 1.75 18.94
C SER A 187 -2.80 0.86 19.80
N LEU A 188 -2.50 -0.44 19.85
CA LEU A 188 -3.22 -1.44 20.62
C LEU A 188 -2.70 -1.56 22.07
N VAL A 189 -1.58 -0.90 22.38
CA VAL A 189 -1.01 -0.91 23.75
C VAL A 189 -1.90 -0.07 24.68
N PRO A 190 -2.32 -0.60 25.83
CA PRO A 190 -3.13 0.12 26.80
C PRO A 190 -2.51 1.47 27.20
N GLY A 191 -3.33 2.53 27.22
CA GLY A 191 -2.89 3.90 27.53
C GLY A 191 -2.28 4.68 26.37
N MET A 192 -1.97 4.03 25.23
CA MET A 192 -1.51 4.71 24.02
C MET A 192 -2.66 5.49 23.37
N ASN A 193 -2.37 6.71 22.92
CA ASN A 193 -3.32 7.51 22.14
C ASN A 193 -2.70 7.94 20.80
N ALA A 194 -3.56 8.34 19.85
CA ALA A 194 -3.12 8.68 18.51
C ALA A 194 -2.10 9.85 18.47
N THR A 195 -2.25 10.84 19.36
CA THR A 195 -1.34 11.99 19.42
C THR A 195 0.04 11.58 19.92
N LEU A 196 0.10 10.78 20.97
CA LEU A 196 1.36 10.27 21.51
C LEU A 196 2.04 9.33 20.51
N LEU A 197 1.28 8.43 19.90
CA LEU A 197 1.78 7.52 18.86
C LEU A 197 2.38 8.29 17.69
N ALA A 198 1.69 9.32 17.19
CA ALA A 198 2.21 10.14 16.08
C ALA A 198 3.52 10.86 16.41
N ARG A 199 3.72 11.26 17.67
CA ARG A 199 4.98 11.86 18.14
C ARG A 199 6.08 10.82 18.38
N LEU A 200 5.71 9.62 18.76
CA LEU A 200 6.63 8.53 19.09
C LEU A 200 7.16 7.83 17.84
N THR A 201 6.29 7.60 16.85
CA THR A 201 6.61 6.85 15.61
C THR A 201 7.89 7.31 14.89
N PRO A 202 8.21 8.63 14.75
CA PRO A 202 9.44 9.07 14.09
C PRO A 202 10.73 8.64 14.80
N HIS A 203 10.65 8.21 16.05
CA HIS A 203 11.80 7.81 16.87
C HIS A 203 11.92 6.29 17.04
N LEU A 204 11.03 5.53 16.37
CA LEU A 204 10.98 4.07 16.44
C LEU A 204 11.23 3.43 15.08
N SER A 205 11.89 2.28 15.09
CA SER A 205 12.00 1.41 13.92
C SER A 205 12.05 -0.04 14.37
N ILE A 206 11.22 -0.90 13.78
CA ILE A 206 11.31 -2.36 14.01
C ILE A 206 12.48 -2.99 13.25
N ALA A 207 12.99 -2.29 12.24
CA ALA A 207 14.12 -2.71 11.42
C ALA A 207 15.47 -2.39 12.03
N GLN A 208 15.50 -1.59 13.13
CA GLN A 208 16.74 -1.21 13.79
C GLN A 208 17.40 -2.44 14.41
N PRO A 209 18.66 -2.75 14.10
CA PRO A 209 19.42 -3.75 14.82
C PRO A 209 19.60 -3.34 16.30
N GLU A 210 19.84 -4.33 17.15
CA GLU A 210 19.66 -4.29 18.60
C GLU A 210 20.33 -3.14 19.37
N GLU A 211 21.31 -2.42 18.81
CA GLU A 211 22.12 -1.46 19.57
C GLU A 211 22.09 -0.05 18.97
N LEU A 212 21.67 0.92 19.79
CA LEU A 212 21.92 2.33 19.54
C LEU A 212 23.41 2.63 19.69
N HIS A 213 23.91 3.44 18.77
CA HIS A 213 25.32 3.86 18.78
C HIS A 213 25.42 5.40 18.83
N THR A 214 26.50 5.90 19.43
CA THR A 214 26.80 7.34 19.40
C THR A 214 27.65 7.71 18.19
N PRO A 215 27.48 8.93 17.61
CA PRO A 215 26.60 10.00 18.05
C PRO A 215 25.16 9.86 17.53
N VAL A 216 24.17 10.05 18.42
CA VAL A 216 22.77 10.12 18.06
C VAL A 216 22.44 11.52 17.56
N SER A 217 21.97 11.66 16.30
CA SER A 217 21.67 12.95 15.68
C SER A 217 20.36 13.55 16.18
N ASP A 218 19.37 12.71 16.50
CA ASP A 218 18.05 13.16 16.96
C ASP A 218 18.11 13.80 18.36
N PRO A 219 17.68 15.08 18.52
CA PRO A 219 17.70 15.77 19.80
C PRO A 219 16.72 15.15 20.83
N VAL A 220 15.58 14.61 20.42
CA VAL A 220 14.60 13.95 21.30
C VAL A 220 15.24 12.68 21.87
N MET A 221 15.80 11.87 21.01
CA MET A 221 16.48 10.63 21.40
C MET A 221 17.65 10.88 22.33
N ARG A 222 18.46 11.92 22.07
CA ARG A 222 19.58 12.28 22.98
C ARG A 222 19.09 12.64 24.38
N ARG A 223 17.98 13.40 24.50
CA ARG A 223 17.40 13.72 25.80
C ARG A 223 16.83 12.48 26.50
N ALA A 224 16.12 11.64 25.76
CA ALA A 224 15.62 10.37 26.29
C ALA A 224 16.76 9.48 26.81
N LEU A 225 17.85 9.35 26.08
CA LEU A 225 19.03 8.60 26.51
C LEU A 225 19.65 9.21 27.77
N SER A 226 19.80 10.53 27.87
CA SER A 226 20.36 11.17 29.06
C SER A 226 19.49 11.00 30.30
N ARG A 227 18.15 10.91 30.14
CA ARG A 227 17.19 10.70 31.23
C ARG A 227 17.05 9.23 31.63
N SER A 228 17.27 8.31 30.71
CA SER A 228 17.08 6.89 30.95
C SER A 228 17.99 6.30 32.04
N GLY A 229 19.08 7.00 32.40
CA GLY A 229 20.07 6.51 33.34
C GLY A 229 20.87 5.30 32.86
N LEU A 230 20.72 4.94 31.58
CA LEU A 230 21.49 3.85 30.99
C LEU A 230 22.96 4.23 30.85
N PRO A 231 23.88 3.24 30.93
CA PRO A 231 25.30 3.48 30.68
C PRO A 231 25.50 4.10 29.31
N ALA A 232 26.59 4.86 29.17
CA ALA A 232 26.94 5.49 27.90
C ALA A 232 26.99 4.45 26.80
N LEU A 233 26.33 4.76 25.69
CA LEU A 233 26.33 3.90 24.51
C LEU A 233 27.74 3.74 23.95
N PRO A 234 28.09 2.56 23.47
CA PRO A 234 29.40 2.35 22.85
C PRO A 234 29.54 3.27 21.63
N ALA A 235 30.70 3.94 21.53
CA ALA A 235 31.04 4.67 20.31
C ALA A 235 31.32 3.68 19.20
N LEU A 236 30.70 3.87 18.03
CA LEU A 236 30.99 3.09 16.84
C LEU A 236 32.39 3.44 16.34
N HIS A 237 33.31 2.48 16.41
CA HIS A 237 34.62 2.58 15.80
C HIS A 237 34.63 2.04 14.36
N SER A 238 33.59 1.31 13.95
CA SER A 238 33.39 0.81 12.60
C SER A 238 31.90 0.66 12.30
N PRO A 239 31.43 1.05 11.13
CA PRO A 239 30.05 0.82 10.75
C PRO A 239 29.83 -0.69 10.64
N ARG A 240 28.97 -1.24 11.51
CA ARG A 240 28.49 -2.62 11.36
C ARG A 240 27.34 -2.60 10.39
N SER A 241 26.13 -2.74 10.78
CA SER A 241 24.98 -2.63 9.92
C SER A 241 24.30 -1.27 10.13
N GLU A 242 23.88 -0.62 9.07
CA GLU A 242 23.12 0.63 9.12
C GLU A 242 21.77 0.40 8.46
N SER A 243 20.69 0.60 9.20
CA SER A 243 19.36 0.60 8.62
C SER A 243 18.98 1.99 8.13
N MET A 244 18.36 2.04 6.97
CA MET A 244 17.86 3.29 6.41
C MET A 244 16.53 3.08 5.68
N THR A 245 15.66 4.06 5.78
CA THR A 245 14.44 4.11 4.99
C THR A 245 14.66 4.93 3.73
N ILE A 246 14.24 4.38 2.61
CA ILE A 246 14.28 5.02 1.29
C ILE A 246 12.85 5.22 0.82
N ASP A 247 12.48 6.48 0.63
CA ASP A 247 11.20 6.90 0.07
C ASP A 247 11.37 7.33 -1.38
N VAL A 248 10.66 6.70 -2.29
CA VAL A 248 10.61 7.07 -3.70
C VAL A 248 9.20 7.49 -4.07
N SER A 249 9.02 8.72 -4.49
CA SER A 249 7.76 9.20 -5.07
C SER A 249 7.94 9.49 -6.55
N VAL A 250 7.03 8.95 -7.36
CA VAL A 250 6.97 9.14 -8.80
C VAL A 250 5.72 9.93 -9.11
N THR A 251 5.86 11.04 -9.84
CA THR A 251 4.72 11.85 -10.29
C THR A 251 4.81 12.06 -11.79
N ASP A 252 3.65 11.98 -12.46
CA ASP A 252 3.54 12.27 -13.87
C ASP A 252 3.09 13.73 -14.13
N ARG A 253 2.99 14.12 -15.41
CA ARG A 253 2.54 15.46 -15.81
C ARG A 253 1.04 15.69 -15.61
N GLN A 254 0.26 14.64 -15.38
CA GLN A 254 -1.20 14.68 -15.26
C GLN A 254 -1.64 14.67 -13.80
N GLY A 255 -0.69 14.62 -12.84
CA GLY A 255 -0.97 14.58 -11.40
C GLY A 255 -1.13 13.17 -10.84
N GLY A 256 -0.91 12.13 -11.63
CA GLY A 256 -0.80 10.76 -11.12
C GLY A 256 0.43 10.64 -10.23
N ALA A 257 0.29 9.96 -9.09
CA ALA A 257 1.36 9.75 -8.14
C ALA A 257 1.44 8.29 -7.71
N PHE A 258 2.64 7.82 -7.47
CA PHE A 258 2.92 6.51 -6.85
C PHE A 258 4.07 6.69 -5.87
N ARG A 259 3.95 6.11 -4.69
CA ARG A 259 4.99 6.13 -3.67
C ARG A 259 5.39 4.70 -3.31
N ARG A 260 6.69 4.50 -3.16
CA ARG A 260 7.27 3.28 -2.60
C ARG A 260 8.23 3.64 -1.49
N SER A 261 8.08 3.01 -0.36
CA SER A 261 9.00 3.12 0.78
C SER A 261 9.60 1.76 1.06
N ALA A 262 10.90 1.72 1.29
CA ALA A 262 11.61 0.50 1.66
C ALA A 262 12.59 0.78 2.79
N THR A 263 12.56 -0.04 3.82
CA THR A 263 13.58 -0.05 4.86
C THR A 263 14.60 -1.14 4.53
N ILE A 264 15.85 -0.73 4.42
CA ILE A 264 16.97 -1.61 4.06
C ILE A 264 18.00 -1.66 5.18
N LEU A 265 18.62 -2.83 5.35
CA LEU A 265 19.77 -3.03 6.21
C LEU A 265 21.02 -3.11 5.35
N MET A 266 21.93 -2.16 5.55
CA MET A 266 23.23 -2.13 4.88
C MET A 266 24.25 -2.88 5.73
N ILE A 267 24.84 -3.95 5.19
CA ILE A 267 25.89 -4.74 5.86
C ILE A 267 27.25 -4.37 5.24
N PRO A 268 28.15 -3.73 5.98
CA PRO A 268 29.48 -3.37 5.47
C PRO A 268 30.31 -4.62 5.16
N GLY A 269 31.01 -4.61 4.03
CA GLY A 269 31.94 -5.67 3.65
C GLY A 269 31.35 -6.89 2.96
N ALA A 270 30.07 -6.90 2.65
CA ALA A 270 29.49 -7.95 1.83
C ALA A 270 29.97 -7.88 0.36
N ALA A 271 30.20 -9.03 -0.26
CA ALA A 271 30.90 -9.13 -1.54
C ALA A 271 30.03 -8.80 -2.76
N THR A 272 28.71 -8.93 -2.64
CA THR A 272 27.76 -8.72 -3.77
C THR A 272 26.70 -7.67 -3.43
N ALA A 273 26.02 -7.17 -4.46
CA ALA A 273 24.93 -6.19 -4.30
C ALA A 273 23.77 -6.73 -3.47
N ASP A 274 23.45 -8.00 -3.64
CA ASP A 274 22.34 -8.69 -2.95
C ASP A 274 22.67 -8.99 -1.48
N ASP A 275 23.96 -9.21 -1.16
CA ASP A 275 24.42 -9.46 0.22
C ASP A 275 24.48 -8.20 1.08
N VAL A 276 24.49 -7.01 0.45
CA VAL A 276 24.79 -5.73 1.11
C VAL A 276 23.53 -4.98 1.54
N ALA A 277 22.38 -5.25 0.95
CA ALA A 277 21.13 -4.59 1.28
C ALA A 277 19.99 -5.59 1.35
N ASN A 278 19.62 -6.00 2.56
CA ASN A 278 18.38 -6.74 2.77
C ASN A 278 17.23 -5.75 2.90
N VAL A 279 16.24 -5.89 2.02
CA VAL A 279 14.96 -5.18 2.17
C VAL A 279 14.20 -5.84 3.31
N ILE A 280 14.00 -5.11 4.40
CA ILE A 280 13.33 -5.62 5.60
C ILE A 280 11.83 -5.36 5.49
N GLU A 281 11.45 -4.21 4.96
CA GLU A 281 10.07 -3.79 4.85
C GLU A 281 9.86 -3.04 3.53
N LEU A 282 8.74 -3.32 2.83
CA LEU A 282 8.38 -2.67 1.57
C LEU A 282 6.93 -2.24 1.64
N HIS A 283 6.67 -0.95 1.43
CA HIS A 283 5.33 -0.38 1.39
C HIS A 283 5.10 0.32 0.05
N ASP A 284 3.97 -0.02 -0.59
CA ASP A 284 3.46 0.66 -1.77
C ASP A 284 2.26 1.53 -1.35
N GLY A 285 2.26 2.81 -1.78
CA GLY A 285 1.18 3.76 -1.56
C GLY A 285 0.82 4.50 -2.85
N VAL A 286 -0.43 4.92 -2.96
CA VAL A 286 -0.95 5.74 -4.06
C VAL A 286 -1.18 7.15 -3.57
#